data_2b32bb42c912f49b8571383c7fa5e912
#
_entry.id   2b32bb42c912f49b8571383c7fa5e912
#
_cell.length_a   1.000
_cell.length_b   1.000
_cell.length_c   1.000
_cell.angle_alpha   90.00
_cell.angle_beta   90.00
_cell.angle_gamma   90.00
#
_symmetry.space_group_name_H-M   'P 1'
#
loop_
_entity.id
_entity.type
_entity.pdbx_description
1 polymer ?
#
loop_
_entity_poly.entity_id
_entity_poly.type
_entity_poly.pdbx_seq_one_letter_code
_entity_poly.pdbx_strand_id
1 'polypeptide(L)'
;MRGSTKECSISNIYKLDGRVPVSKAIPFGLQHILEMFVSNLAPITIIAGAAQPALSQEQIAMLLQNAMFVAGIATLIQLYPVWRIGSRLPIVMGVSFTFVTVLSTVAAGYGYPSVIGAVLVGGVFEGTLGLLAKYWRKIISPIVSATVVTAIGYSLFTVGTRSFGGGYADDFGSIQNLILGTVTLVTCLLWNIFAKGYLKQLSVLAGLTVGYILAIFLHKVDLSLIMSGGIISLPTLLPFKPEFHLGAIISVCIIFLVSSAETIGDTSAMVSGGLDREIEGREISGSLACDGYASSVSALFGCPPVTSFSQNVGLIAMTKVVNRFTIMTGAVCMILAGLLPPVGNFFASLPDAVLGGCTLMMFGTIMVSGVQMIAKCGFNQRNTTIAALSLAIGIGFTSASENAIWSVFPKVVQTVFAENVVAVVFVVSIILSLILPKDMDIKKVEEKNVDAE
;
A
#
# COMPACT_ATOMS: atom_id res chain seq x y z
N MET A 1 26.16 -24.11 -15.04
CA MET A 1 26.99 -24.18 -13.81
C MET A 1 26.10 -24.35 -12.60
N ARG A 2 25.84 -25.57 -12.14
CA ARG A 2 25.19 -25.91 -10.88
C ARG A 2 26.31 -26.13 -9.84
N GLY A 3 26.73 -25.06 -9.18
CA GLY A 3 27.78 -25.13 -8.18
C GLY A 3 27.51 -24.17 -7.03
N SER A 4 27.48 -24.71 -5.82
CA SER A 4 27.75 -24.01 -4.57
C SER A 4 26.70 -23.06 -3.97
N THR A 5 25.44 -23.48 -3.85
CA THR A 5 24.46 -22.80 -3.00
C THR A 5 24.26 -23.47 -1.62
N LYS A 6 25.13 -24.38 -1.21
CA LYS A 6 24.99 -25.17 0.03
C LYS A 6 25.70 -24.57 1.25
N GLU A 7 26.59 -23.61 1.09
CA GLU A 7 27.24 -22.99 2.24
C GLU A 7 26.34 -21.97 2.92
N CYS A 8 26.08 -22.18 4.21
CA CYS A 8 25.35 -21.23 5.05
C CYS A 8 26.30 -20.09 5.42
N SER A 9 26.10 -18.91 4.80
CA SER A 9 26.94 -17.72 5.00
C SER A 9 26.11 -16.46 5.17
N ILE A 10 26.58 -15.55 6.03
CA ILE A 10 25.95 -14.24 6.20
C ILE A 10 26.00 -13.40 4.92
N SER A 11 27.03 -13.55 4.10
CA SER A 11 27.18 -12.84 2.82
C SER A 11 26.06 -13.16 1.82
N ASN A 12 25.33 -14.26 2.03
CA ASN A 12 24.18 -14.62 1.20
C ASN A 12 22.99 -13.67 1.38
N ILE A 13 22.96 -12.79 2.40
CA ILE A 13 21.90 -11.77 2.56
C ILE A 13 21.84 -10.83 1.33
N TYR A 14 22.96 -10.62 0.64
CA TYR A 14 23.07 -9.79 -0.57
C TYR A 14 22.85 -10.57 -1.87
N LYS A 15 22.49 -11.85 -1.79
CA LYS A 15 22.18 -12.70 -2.93
C LYS A 15 20.74 -13.16 -2.87
N LEU A 16 20.08 -13.23 -4.01
CA LEU A 16 18.68 -13.64 -4.09
C LEU A 16 18.45 -15.03 -3.48
N ASP A 17 19.36 -15.95 -3.74
CA ASP A 17 19.34 -17.34 -3.27
C ASP A 17 20.55 -17.65 -2.38
N GLY A 18 20.38 -18.61 -1.50
CA GLY A 18 21.39 -19.08 -0.55
C GLY A 18 20.85 -19.10 0.87
N ARG A 19 21.41 -19.98 1.70
CA ARG A 19 21.05 -20.05 3.11
C ARG A 19 21.85 -19.04 3.93
N VAL A 20 21.15 -18.28 4.75
CA VAL A 20 21.72 -17.40 5.76
C VAL A 20 21.56 -18.11 7.12
N PRO A 21 22.51 -17.98 8.06
CA PRO A 21 22.30 -18.49 9.42
C PRO A 21 20.99 -17.95 10.02
N VAL A 22 20.16 -18.84 10.58
CA VAL A 22 18.81 -18.49 11.09
C VAL A 22 18.89 -17.34 12.12
N SER A 23 19.90 -17.37 13.00
CA SER A 23 20.15 -16.33 14.00
C SER A 23 20.41 -14.93 13.40
N LYS A 24 20.80 -14.84 12.12
CA LYS A 24 20.96 -13.58 11.39
C LYS A 24 19.78 -13.33 10.44
N ALA A 25 19.20 -14.37 9.85
CA ALA A 25 18.05 -14.25 8.97
C ALA A 25 16.83 -13.68 9.70
N ILE A 26 16.52 -14.14 10.92
CA ILE A 26 15.38 -13.65 11.71
C ILE A 26 15.44 -12.14 11.98
N PRO A 27 16.53 -11.55 12.51
CA PRO A 27 16.60 -10.11 12.74
C PRO A 27 16.41 -9.29 11.47
N PHE A 28 17.03 -9.68 10.35
CA PHE A 28 16.85 -8.99 9.07
C PHE A 28 15.46 -9.19 8.47
N GLY A 29 14.89 -10.40 8.57
CA GLY A 29 13.51 -10.66 8.14
C GLY A 29 12.50 -9.89 8.98
N LEU A 30 12.69 -9.88 10.31
CA LEU A 30 11.84 -9.12 11.23
C LEU A 30 11.93 -7.60 10.96
N GLN A 31 13.08 -7.09 10.55
CA GLN A 31 13.25 -5.71 10.13
C GLN A 31 12.25 -5.32 9.03
N HIS A 32 12.13 -6.14 7.99
CA HIS A 32 11.19 -5.89 6.89
C HIS A 32 9.73 -5.91 7.36
N ILE A 33 9.42 -6.77 8.33
CA ILE A 33 8.05 -6.85 8.86
C ILE A 33 7.74 -5.69 9.79
N LEU A 34 8.66 -5.28 10.66
CA LEU A 34 8.45 -4.16 11.58
C LEU A 34 8.25 -2.83 10.84
N GLU A 35 8.90 -2.63 9.70
CA GLU A 35 8.70 -1.44 8.87
C GLU A 35 7.28 -1.34 8.31
N MET A 36 6.72 -2.46 7.85
CA MET A 36 5.39 -2.48 7.26
C MET A 36 4.28 -2.79 8.26
N PHE A 37 4.59 -3.18 9.48
CA PHE A 37 3.64 -3.76 10.41
C PHE A 37 2.46 -2.83 10.70
N VAL A 38 2.73 -1.59 11.11
CA VAL A 38 1.69 -0.57 11.36
C VAL A 38 0.95 -0.23 10.08
N SER A 39 1.70 -0.11 8.98
CA SER A 39 1.18 0.23 7.66
C SER A 39 0.25 -0.84 7.09
N ASN A 40 0.47 -2.10 7.46
CA ASN A 40 -0.40 -3.21 7.07
C ASN A 40 -1.75 -3.19 7.79
N LEU A 41 -1.82 -2.60 8.96
CA LEU A 41 -2.99 -2.63 9.83
C LEU A 41 -3.86 -1.38 9.74
N ALA A 42 -3.25 -0.22 9.52
CA ALA A 42 -3.95 1.06 9.44
C ALA A 42 -5.07 1.11 8.37
N PRO A 43 -4.92 0.58 7.14
CA PRO A 43 -6.00 0.56 6.17
C PRO A 43 -7.25 -0.14 6.67
N ILE A 44 -7.10 -1.20 7.47
CA ILE A 44 -8.22 -2.00 7.99
C ILE A 44 -9.06 -1.18 8.97
N THR A 45 -8.39 -0.53 9.94
CA THR A 45 -9.08 0.29 10.94
C THR A 45 -9.80 1.46 10.29
N ILE A 46 -9.20 2.09 9.28
CA ILE A 46 -9.79 3.20 8.54
C ILE A 46 -11.05 2.74 7.77
N ILE A 47 -10.96 1.65 7.01
CA ILE A 47 -12.08 1.12 6.21
C ILE A 47 -13.19 0.61 7.14
N ALA A 48 -12.83 -0.09 8.22
CA ALA A 48 -13.78 -0.59 9.21
C ALA A 48 -14.50 0.54 9.94
N GLY A 49 -13.79 1.63 10.26
CA GLY A 49 -14.37 2.82 10.88
C GLY A 49 -15.36 3.57 9.96
N ALA A 50 -15.16 3.50 8.63
CA ALA A 50 -16.07 4.09 7.66
C ALA A 50 -17.34 3.24 7.41
N ALA A 51 -17.35 1.97 7.83
CA ALA A 51 -18.43 1.04 7.51
C ALA A 51 -19.78 1.42 8.15
N GLN A 52 -20.86 1.19 7.40
CA GLN A 52 -22.23 1.32 7.90
C GLN A 52 -22.97 -0.02 7.66
N PRO A 53 -23.46 -0.70 8.72
CA PRO A 53 -23.27 -0.38 10.13
C PRO A 53 -21.81 -0.52 10.59
N ALA A 54 -21.45 0.18 11.69
CA ALA A 54 -20.11 0.14 12.26
C ALA A 54 -19.73 -1.27 12.71
N LEU A 55 -18.48 -1.65 12.48
CA LEU A 55 -17.94 -2.93 12.95
C LEU A 55 -17.64 -2.88 14.46
N SER A 56 -17.84 -4.02 15.13
CA SER A 56 -17.44 -4.14 16.53
C SER A 56 -15.91 -4.21 16.67
N GLN A 57 -15.39 -3.86 17.85
CA GLN A 57 -13.96 -3.96 18.15
C GLN A 57 -13.42 -5.39 18.00
N GLU A 58 -14.24 -6.39 18.34
CA GLU A 58 -13.88 -7.80 18.13
C GLU A 58 -13.76 -8.15 16.65
N GLN A 59 -14.65 -7.62 15.80
CA GLN A 59 -14.56 -7.81 14.35
C GLN A 59 -13.30 -7.13 13.78
N ILE A 60 -12.98 -5.93 14.24
CA ILE A 60 -11.76 -5.22 13.82
C ILE A 60 -10.51 -6.01 14.24
N ALA A 61 -10.45 -6.49 15.48
CA ALA A 61 -9.35 -7.31 15.98
C ALA A 61 -9.16 -8.60 15.16
N MET A 62 -10.26 -9.28 14.82
CA MET A 62 -10.25 -10.45 13.94
C MET A 62 -9.72 -10.12 12.54
N LEU A 63 -10.14 -9.00 11.95
CA LEU A 63 -9.65 -8.56 10.64
C LEU A 63 -8.16 -8.24 10.67
N LEU A 64 -7.68 -7.57 11.71
CA LEU A 64 -6.25 -7.27 11.90
C LEU A 64 -5.41 -8.55 12.00
N GLN A 65 -5.92 -9.55 12.72
CA GLN A 65 -5.30 -10.86 12.84
C GLN A 65 -5.26 -11.60 11.51
N ASN A 66 -6.40 -11.67 10.81
CA ASN A 66 -6.51 -12.29 9.50
C ASN A 66 -5.58 -11.65 8.48
N ALA A 67 -5.46 -10.31 8.49
CA ALA A 67 -4.61 -9.58 7.57
C ALA A 67 -3.12 -9.89 7.75
N MET A 68 -2.64 -10.02 8.99
CA MET A 68 -1.26 -10.44 9.25
C MET A 68 -1.00 -11.84 8.70
N PHE A 69 -1.92 -12.75 8.92
CA PHE A 69 -1.82 -14.12 8.41
C PHE A 69 -1.78 -14.16 6.88
N VAL A 70 -2.71 -13.50 6.22
CA VAL A 70 -2.81 -13.47 4.75
C VAL A 70 -1.61 -12.77 4.13
N ALA A 71 -1.18 -11.64 4.66
CA ALA A 71 -0.02 -10.91 4.17
C ALA A 71 1.28 -11.75 4.26
N GLY A 72 1.43 -12.53 5.34
CA GLY A 72 2.54 -13.48 5.47
C GLY A 72 2.50 -14.59 4.42
N ILE A 73 1.32 -15.18 4.16
CA ILE A 73 1.16 -16.20 3.11
C ILE A 73 1.40 -15.59 1.71
N ALA A 74 0.85 -14.42 1.43
CA ALA A 74 1.04 -13.72 0.16
C ALA A 74 2.53 -13.43 -0.09
N THR A 75 3.25 -12.99 0.96
CA THR A 75 4.71 -12.81 0.89
C THR A 75 5.43 -14.11 0.56
N LEU A 76 5.05 -15.25 1.17
CA LEU A 76 5.65 -16.54 0.84
C LEU A 76 5.40 -16.94 -0.62
N ILE A 77 4.20 -16.70 -1.16
CA ILE A 77 3.88 -16.97 -2.56
C ILE A 77 4.71 -16.07 -3.49
N GLN A 78 4.92 -14.81 -3.11
CA GLN A 78 5.75 -13.88 -3.87
C GLN A 78 7.21 -14.34 -3.94
N LEU A 79 7.76 -14.82 -2.81
CA LEU A 79 9.12 -15.34 -2.71
C LEU A 79 9.31 -16.70 -3.40
N TYR A 80 8.32 -17.59 -3.25
CA TYR A 80 8.32 -18.97 -3.73
C TYR A 80 7.07 -19.23 -4.55
N PRO A 81 7.09 -18.88 -5.84
CA PRO A 81 5.93 -18.92 -6.70
C PRO A 81 5.23 -20.26 -6.75
N VAL A 82 3.89 -20.21 -6.74
CA VAL A 82 3.05 -21.36 -7.06
C VAL A 82 2.64 -21.21 -8.53
N TRP A 83 3.10 -22.10 -9.40
CA TRP A 83 2.90 -22.06 -10.84
C TRP A 83 3.41 -20.74 -11.45
N ARG A 84 2.53 -19.83 -11.86
CA ARG A 84 2.86 -18.52 -12.44
C ARG A 84 2.53 -17.35 -11.51
N ILE A 85 2.06 -17.63 -10.30
CA ILE A 85 1.69 -16.66 -9.28
C ILE A 85 2.89 -16.45 -8.37
N GLY A 86 3.40 -15.24 -8.30
CA GLY A 86 4.63 -14.86 -7.59
C GLY A 86 5.80 -14.54 -8.51
N SER A 87 6.61 -13.57 -8.10
CA SER A 87 7.72 -13.04 -8.90
C SER A 87 9.07 -13.73 -8.68
N ARG A 88 9.26 -14.49 -7.61
CA ARG A 88 10.52 -14.99 -7.06
C ARG A 88 11.44 -13.88 -6.52
N LEU A 89 10.90 -12.72 -6.26
CA LEU A 89 11.63 -11.56 -5.76
C LEU A 89 11.35 -11.35 -4.26
N PRO A 90 12.25 -10.68 -3.53
CA PRO A 90 12.10 -10.40 -2.10
C PRO A 90 11.11 -9.26 -1.86
N ILE A 91 9.89 -9.40 -2.38
CA ILE A 91 8.81 -8.43 -2.22
C ILE A 91 7.95 -8.85 -1.03
N VAL A 92 7.77 -7.96 -0.08
CA VAL A 92 6.85 -8.14 1.05
C VAL A 92 5.47 -7.66 0.63
N MET A 93 4.45 -8.43 1.02
CA MET A 93 3.05 -8.17 0.70
C MET A 93 2.33 -7.66 1.94
N GLY A 94 1.44 -6.69 1.77
CA GLY A 94 0.62 -6.17 2.86
C GLY A 94 -0.65 -5.50 2.36
N VAL A 95 -1.53 -5.13 3.30
CA VAL A 95 -2.79 -4.45 2.97
C VAL A 95 -2.50 -3.09 2.35
N SER A 96 -3.06 -2.86 1.18
CA SER A 96 -2.73 -1.72 0.33
C SER A 96 -3.49 -0.45 0.74
N PHE A 97 -2.77 0.67 0.85
CA PHE A 97 -3.35 1.99 1.04
C PHE A 97 -4.09 2.52 -0.21
N THR A 98 -3.73 2.04 -1.38
CA THR A 98 -4.31 2.46 -2.68
C THR A 98 -5.83 2.28 -2.71
N PHE A 99 -6.34 1.29 -2.00
CA PHE A 99 -7.77 0.96 -1.94
C PHE A 99 -8.53 1.69 -0.84
N VAL A 100 -7.87 2.34 0.11
CA VAL A 100 -8.51 2.86 1.33
C VAL A 100 -9.65 3.80 1.02
N THR A 101 -9.44 4.79 0.16
CA THR A 101 -10.47 5.80 -0.16
C THR A 101 -11.72 5.15 -0.79
N VAL A 102 -11.53 4.30 -1.81
CA VAL A 102 -12.64 3.63 -2.50
C VAL A 102 -13.35 2.65 -1.59
N LEU A 103 -12.60 1.83 -0.85
CA LEU A 103 -13.21 0.84 0.05
C LEU A 103 -13.93 1.51 1.22
N SER A 104 -13.45 2.65 1.71
CA SER A 104 -14.17 3.44 2.72
C SER A 104 -15.49 3.98 2.17
N THR A 105 -15.51 4.49 0.93
CA THR A 105 -16.75 4.92 0.25
C THR A 105 -17.71 3.74 0.05
N VAL A 106 -17.21 2.58 -0.38
CA VAL A 106 -18.03 1.36 -0.54
C VAL A 106 -18.57 0.89 0.81
N ALA A 107 -17.73 0.87 1.86
CA ALA A 107 -18.13 0.48 3.21
C ALA A 107 -19.19 1.40 3.80
N ALA A 108 -19.08 2.71 3.57
CA ALA A 108 -20.05 3.70 4.00
C ALA A 108 -21.39 3.62 3.24
N GLY A 109 -21.34 3.37 1.91
CA GLY A 109 -22.54 3.40 1.06
C GLY A 109 -23.27 2.06 0.95
N TYR A 110 -22.55 0.93 1.00
CA TYR A 110 -23.08 -0.41 0.77
C TYR A 110 -22.83 -1.40 1.91
N GLY A 111 -22.10 -0.99 2.95
CA GLY A 111 -21.68 -1.87 4.04
C GLY A 111 -20.42 -2.68 3.76
N TYR A 112 -19.82 -3.21 4.83
CA TYR A 112 -18.56 -3.98 4.76
C TYR A 112 -18.67 -5.29 3.94
N PRO A 113 -19.80 -6.05 3.94
CA PRO A 113 -19.97 -7.21 3.06
C PRO A 113 -19.76 -6.91 1.58
N SER A 114 -20.12 -5.70 1.12
CA SER A 114 -19.92 -5.25 -0.25
C SER A 114 -18.46 -4.96 -0.58
N VAL A 115 -17.67 -4.54 0.40
CA VAL A 115 -16.21 -4.45 0.28
C VAL A 115 -15.64 -5.82 -0.08
N ILE A 116 -16.03 -6.85 0.66
CA ILE A 116 -15.55 -8.22 0.45
C ILE A 116 -15.92 -8.75 -0.94
N GLY A 117 -17.18 -8.56 -1.36
CA GLY A 117 -17.64 -8.97 -2.68
C GLY A 117 -16.89 -8.26 -3.82
N ALA A 118 -16.67 -6.97 -3.70
CA ALA A 118 -15.94 -6.16 -4.68
C ALA A 118 -14.46 -6.53 -4.76
N VAL A 119 -13.80 -6.74 -3.63
CA VAL A 119 -12.38 -7.15 -3.56
C VAL A 119 -12.19 -8.56 -4.13
N LEU A 120 -13.11 -9.49 -3.84
CA LEU A 120 -13.05 -10.84 -4.37
C LEU A 120 -13.04 -10.85 -5.90
N VAL A 121 -13.96 -10.10 -6.52
CA VAL A 121 -14.07 -10.00 -7.99
C VAL A 121 -12.89 -9.23 -8.57
N GLY A 122 -12.55 -8.08 -7.96
CA GLY A 122 -11.45 -7.22 -8.41
C GLY A 122 -10.09 -7.91 -8.34
N GLY A 123 -9.85 -8.72 -7.31
CA GLY A 123 -8.62 -9.49 -7.19
C GLY A 123 -8.48 -10.58 -8.24
N VAL A 124 -9.57 -11.32 -8.56
CA VAL A 124 -9.57 -12.26 -9.71
C VAL A 124 -9.32 -11.53 -11.02
N PHE A 125 -9.89 -10.34 -11.19
CA PHE A 125 -9.68 -9.49 -12.36
C PHE A 125 -8.20 -9.10 -12.49
N GLU A 126 -7.57 -8.53 -11.46
CA GLU A 126 -6.15 -8.17 -11.48
C GLU A 126 -5.24 -9.39 -11.65
N GLY A 127 -5.51 -10.48 -10.94
CA GLY A 127 -4.73 -11.71 -11.06
C GLY A 127 -4.72 -12.25 -12.50
N THR A 128 -5.87 -12.21 -13.17
CA THR A 128 -6.00 -12.60 -14.57
C THR A 128 -5.25 -11.63 -15.49
N LEU A 129 -5.39 -10.33 -15.27
CA LEU A 129 -4.60 -9.32 -15.98
C LEU A 129 -3.11 -9.52 -15.78
N GLY A 130 -2.67 -9.88 -14.56
CA GLY A 130 -1.28 -10.19 -14.26
C GLY A 130 -0.75 -11.34 -15.10
N LEU A 131 -1.49 -12.43 -15.24
CA LEU A 131 -1.12 -13.54 -16.12
C LEU A 131 -1.02 -13.12 -17.61
N LEU A 132 -1.80 -12.11 -18.02
CA LEU A 132 -1.82 -11.53 -19.35
C LEU A 132 -0.94 -10.27 -19.50
N ALA A 133 -0.13 -9.92 -18.50
CA ALA A 133 0.66 -8.69 -18.45
C ALA A 133 1.57 -8.49 -19.67
N LYS A 134 2.04 -9.56 -20.31
CA LYS A 134 2.82 -9.52 -21.55
C LYS A 134 2.19 -8.63 -22.64
N TYR A 135 0.86 -8.60 -22.71
CA TYR A 135 0.14 -7.93 -23.80
C TYR A 135 -0.14 -6.46 -23.52
N TRP A 136 -0.36 -6.08 -22.25
CA TRP A 136 -0.86 -4.74 -21.91
C TRP A 136 0.11 -3.88 -21.08
N ARG A 137 1.08 -4.47 -20.37
CA ARG A 137 1.99 -3.73 -19.46
C ARG A 137 2.71 -2.54 -20.12
N LYS A 138 2.89 -2.57 -21.45
CA LYS A 138 3.54 -1.50 -22.22
C LYS A 138 2.69 -0.22 -22.31
N ILE A 139 1.40 -0.30 -22.00
CA ILE A 139 0.49 0.84 -21.98
C ILE A 139 0.79 1.73 -20.76
N ILE A 140 1.20 1.10 -19.66
CA ILE A 140 1.55 1.81 -18.43
C ILE A 140 3.01 2.25 -18.54
N SER A 141 3.20 3.52 -18.86
CA SER A 141 4.54 4.12 -18.89
C SER A 141 4.99 4.52 -17.47
N PRO A 142 6.32 4.61 -17.20
CA PRO A 142 6.82 4.98 -15.88
C PRO A 142 6.25 6.29 -15.33
N ILE A 143 6.00 7.29 -16.19
CA ILE A 143 5.41 8.57 -15.79
C ILE A 143 3.95 8.41 -15.32
N VAL A 144 3.19 7.48 -15.92
CA VAL A 144 1.82 7.17 -15.47
C VAL A 144 1.87 6.60 -14.05
N SER A 145 2.69 5.57 -13.80
CA SER A 145 2.86 5.00 -12.46
C SER A 145 3.28 6.06 -11.44
N ALA A 146 4.26 6.90 -11.77
CA ALA A 146 4.75 7.95 -10.90
C ALA A 146 3.66 8.98 -10.53
N THR A 147 2.87 9.41 -11.53
CA THR A 147 1.76 10.35 -11.34
C THR A 147 0.67 9.76 -10.46
N VAL A 148 0.36 8.48 -10.66
CA VAL A 148 -0.63 7.74 -9.88
C VAL A 148 -0.18 7.61 -8.41
N VAL A 149 1.07 7.22 -8.13
CA VAL A 149 1.60 7.14 -6.76
C VAL A 149 1.51 8.50 -6.06
N THR A 150 1.80 9.59 -6.78
CA THR A 150 1.63 10.95 -6.24
C THR A 150 0.16 11.22 -5.87
N ALA A 151 -0.79 10.83 -6.72
CA ALA A 151 -2.22 11.00 -6.47
C ALA A 151 -2.72 10.15 -5.30
N ILE A 152 -2.20 8.92 -5.14
CA ILE A 152 -2.50 8.06 -3.98
C ILE A 152 -2.11 8.77 -2.70
N GLY A 153 -0.87 9.22 -2.58
CA GLY A 153 -0.41 9.94 -1.38
C GLY A 153 -1.26 11.16 -1.08
N TYR A 154 -1.63 11.96 -2.09
CA TYR A 154 -2.50 13.11 -1.94
C TYR A 154 -3.91 12.71 -1.43
N SER A 155 -4.54 11.70 -2.03
CA SER A 155 -5.89 11.27 -1.67
C SER A 155 -6.00 10.78 -0.22
N LEU A 156 -4.90 10.31 0.34
CA LEU A 156 -4.82 9.81 1.70
C LEU A 156 -4.68 10.93 2.75
N PHE A 157 -4.38 12.19 2.37
CA PHE A 157 -4.23 13.28 3.34
C PHE A 157 -5.51 13.56 4.12
N THR A 158 -6.67 13.55 3.44
CA THR A 158 -7.97 13.73 4.09
C THR A 158 -8.28 12.59 5.06
N VAL A 159 -7.93 11.37 4.67
CA VAL A 159 -8.08 10.16 5.49
C VAL A 159 -7.19 10.24 6.74
N GLY A 160 -5.90 10.59 6.56
CA GLY A 160 -4.96 10.75 7.66
C GLY A 160 -5.36 11.87 8.62
N THR A 161 -5.84 12.99 8.10
CA THR A 161 -6.33 14.10 8.92
C THR A 161 -7.57 13.72 9.72
N ARG A 162 -8.49 12.94 9.12
CA ARG A 162 -9.65 12.41 9.84
C ARG A 162 -9.21 11.50 10.99
N SER A 163 -8.33 10.54 10.74
CA SER A 163 -7.79 9.68 11.79
C SER A 163 -7.08 10.49 12.87
N PHE A 164 -6.30 11.50 12.50
CA PHE A 164 -5.61 12.40 13.43
C PHE A 164 -6.58 13.13 14.38
N GLY A 165 -7.77 13.49 13.88
CA GLY A 165 -8.83 14.10 14.67
C GLY A 165 -9.60 13.14 15.59
N GLY A 166 -9.38 11.81 15.45
CA GLY A 166 -10.13 10.78 16.22
C GLY A 166 -11.02 9.88 15.37
N GLY A 167 -10.87 9.88 14.06
CA GLY A 167 -11.55 8.96 13.14
C GLY A 167 -13.05 9.24 12.99
N TYR A 168 -13.86 8.25 13.28
CA TYR A 168 -15.33 8.31 13.23
C TYR A 168 -15.99 8.34 14.62
N ALA A 169 -15.19 8.57 15.68
CA ALA A 169 -15.69 8.62 17.05
C ALA A 169 -16.46 9.93 17.34
N ASP A 170 -17.35 9.89 18.32
CA ASP A 170 -18.19 11.04 18.73
C ASP A 170 -17.36 12.23 19.23
N ASP A 171 -16.14 11.97 19.72
CA ASP A 171 -15.22 12.98 20.22
C ASP A 171 -14.23 13.50 19.17
N PHE A 172 -14.56 13.35 17.88
CA PHE A 172 -13.77 13.87 16.78
C PHE A 172 -13.40 15.35 16.98
N GLY A 173 -12.13 15.69 16.77
CA GLY A 173 -11.62 17.06 16.95
C GLY A 173 -11.40 17.48 18.40
N SER A 174 -11.56 16.58 19.37
CA SER A 174 -11.29 16.89 20.78
C SER A 174 -9.81 17.25 20.99
N ILE A 175 -9.56 18.12 22.00
CA ILE A 175 -8.19 18.51 22.36
C ILE A 175 -7.33 17.28 22.68
N GLN A 176 -7.91 16.26 23.31
CA GLN A 176 -7.22 15.02 23.64
C GLN A 176 -6.73 14.29 22.37
N ASN A 177 -7.59 14.17 21.35
CA ASN A 177 -7.23 13.55 20.08
C ASN A 177 -6.16 14.35 19.34
N LEU A 178 -6.26 15.69 19.34
CA LEU A 178 -5.23 16.55 18.72
C LEU A 178 -3.88 16.43 19.46
N ILE A 179 -3.86 16.33 20.77
CA ILE A 179 -2.63 16.10 21.54
C ILE A 179 -2.04 14.74 21.20
N LEU A 180 -2.85 13.67 21.21
CA LEU A 180 -2.40 12.32 20.85
C LEU A 180 -1.79 12.27 19.45
N GLY A 181 -2.50 12.78 18.46
CA GLY A 181 -2.01 12.84 17.08
C GLY A 181 -0.72 13.64 16.95
N THR A 182 -0.67 14.82 17.60
CA THR A 182 0.51 15.70 17.55
C THR A 182 1.72 15.06 18.22
N VAL A 183 1.58 14.50 19.41
CA VAL A 183 2.70 13.85 20.12
C VAL A 183 3.21 12.66 19.33
N THR A 184 2.32 11.86 18.76
CA THR A 184 2.67 10.72 17.91
C THR A 184 3.44 11.18 16.67
N LEU A 185 2.93 12.17 15.93
CA LEU A 185 3.57 12.72 14.74
C LEU A 185 4.94 13.32 15.05
N VAL A 186 5.05 14.13 16.10
CA VAL A 186 6.32 14.73 16.55
C VAL A 186 7.31 13.65 16.93
N THR A 187 6.87 12.59 17.63
CA THR A 187 7.74 11.47 17.97
C THR A 187 8.27 10.75 16.73
N CYS A 188 7.39 10.47 15.73
CA CYS A 188 7.81 9.90 14.45
C CYS A 188 8.87 10.78 13.78
N LEU A 189 8.64 12.10 13.74
CA LEU A 189 9.55 13.06 13.13
C LEU A 189 10.90 13.12 13.86
N LEU A 190 10.90 13.29 15.19
CA LEU A 190 12.12 13.36 15.99
C LEU A 190 12.93 12.06 15.87
N TRP A 191 12.25 10.92 15.92
CA TRP A 191 12.92 9.63 15.73
C TRP A 191 13.54 9.53 14.33
N ASN A 192 12.83 9.95 13.30
CA ASN A 192 13.35 9.96 11.92
C ASN A 192 14.58 10.87 11.76
N ILE A 193 14.66 11.97 12.50
CA ILE A 193 15.78 12.91 12.46
C ILE A 193 17.00 12.38 13.25
N PHE A 194 16.79 11.90 14.47
CA PHE A 194 17.87 11.60 15.40
C PHE A 194 18.34 10.14 15.34
N ALA A 195 17.47 9.19 14.96
CA ALA A 195 17.86 7.79 14.85
C ALA A 195 18.77 7.57 13.64
N LYS A 196 19.72 6.64 13.80
CA LYS A 196 20.72 6.30 12.78
C LYS A 196 20.54 4.89 12.28
N GLY A 197 20.94 4.66 11.03
CA GLY A 197 20.90 3.33 10.41
C GLY A 197 19.51 2.72 10.40
N TYR A 198 19.43 1.47 10.81
CA TYR A 198 18.17 0.72 10.86
C TYR A 198 17.10 1.32 11.77
N LEU A 199 17.49 1.86 12.94
CA LEU A 199 16.52 2.43 13.88
C LEU A 199 15.69 3.57 13.28
N LYS A 200 16.21 4.25 12.27
CA LYS A 200 15.50 5.31 11.55
C LYS A 200 14.21 4.78 10.91
N GLN A 201 14.20 3.56 10.39
CA GLN A 201 13.04 2.93 9.74
C GLN A 201 11.92 2.61 10.74
N LEU A 202 12.25 2.47 12.02
CA LEU A 202 11.26 2.21 13.07
C LEU A 202 10.57 3.47 13.60
N SER A 203 10.64 4.60 12.89
CA SER A 203 10.06 5.88 13.30
C SER A 203 8.56 5.80 13.57
N VAL A 204 7.82 5.12 12.70
CA VAL A 204 6.37 4.91 12.84
C VAL A 204 6.05 4.06 14.08
N LEU A 205 6.83 2.99 14.32
CA LEU A 205 6.67 2.12 15.49
C LEU A 205 6.99 2.88 16.79
N ALA A 206 8.03 3.73 16.77
CA ALA A 206 8.38 4.56 17.93
C ALA A 206 7.28 5.57 18.24
N GLY A 207 6.74 6.25 17.22
CA GLY A 207 5.61 7.18 17.37
C GLY A 207 4.38 6.49 17.93
N LEU A 208 4.02 5.32 17.36
CA LEU A 208 2.91 4.51 17.83
C LEU A 208 3.09 4.11 19.30
N THR A 209 4.29 3.67 19.69
CA THR A 209 4.58 3.25 21.08
C THR A 209 4.37 4.42 22.05
N VAL A 210 4.95 5.59 21.76
CA VAL A 210 4.81 6.78 22.62
C VAL A 210 3.39 7.29 22.65
N GLY A 211 2.72 7.35 21.49
CA GLY A 211 1.30 7.74 21.38
C GLY A 211 0.38 6.81 22.15
N TYR A 212 0.63 5.50 22.08
CA TYR A 212 -0.16 4.50 22.82
C TYR A 212 0.02 4.63 24.34
N ILE A 213 1.28 4.82 24.81
CA ILE A 213 1.55 5.06 26.23
C ILE A 213 0.79 6.31 26.69
N LEU A 214 0.83 7.40 25.93
CA LEU A 214 0.09 8.62 26.26
C LEU A 214 -1.41 8.38 26.26
N ALA A 215 -1.93 7.58 25.31
CA ALA A 215 -3.35 7.24 25.25
C ALA A 215 -3.83 6.45 26.47
N ILE A 216 -2.99 5.56 27.03
CA ILE A 216 -3.27 4.88 28.29
C ILE A 216 -3.41 5.90 29.45
N PHE A 217 -2.48 6.87 29.54
CA PHE A 217 -2.55 7.91 30.57
C PHE A 217 -3.77 8.82 30.44
N LEU A 218 -4.27 9.02 29.22
CA LEU A 218 -5.47 9.78 28.95
C LEU A 218 -6.78 8.95 29.06
N HIS A 219 -6.67 7.69 29.48
CA HIS A 219 -7.81 6.76 29.61
C HIS A 219 -8.60 6.55 28.31
N LYS A 220 -7.90 6.59 27.16
CA LYS A 220 -8.47 6.37 25.82
C LYS A 220 -8.33 4.94 25.33
N VAL A 221 -7.72 4.06 26.11
CA VAL A 221 -7.46 2.66 25.75
C VAL A 221 -8.14 1.73 26.74
N ASP A 222 -8.89 0.77 26.22
CA ASP A 222 -9.44 -0.31 27.02
C ASP A 222 -8.45 -1.51 27.01
N LEU A 223 -7.69 -1.62 28.09
CA LEU A 223 -6.71 -2.69 28.26
C LEU A 223 -7.35 -4.08 28.47
N SER A 224 -8.63 -4.15 28.84
CA SER A 224 -9.35 -5.41 29.07
C SER A 224 -9.50 -6.21 27.75
N LEU A 225 -9.60 -5.51 26.63
CA LEU A 225 -9.70 -6.10 25.29
C LEU A 225 -8.43 -6.88 24.89
N ILE A 226 -7.25 -6.44 25.33
CA ILE A 226 -5.98 -7.04 24.90
C ILE A 226 -5.88 -8.50 25.32
N MET A 227 -6.35 -8.81 26.51
CA MET A 227 -6.30 -10.16 27.08
C MET A 227 -7.60 -10.96 26.86
N SER A 228 -8.56 -10.37 26.14
CA SER A 228 -9.79 -11.08 25.76
C SER A 228 -9.51 -12.13 24.69
N GLY A 229 -10.14 -13.29 24.81
CA GLY A 229 -9.95 -14.40 23.89
C GLY A 229 -8.81 -15.35 24.30
N GLY A 230 -8.56 -16.37 23.48
CA GLY A 230 -7.51 -17.36 23.71
C GLY A 230 -6.11 -16.83 23.34
N ILE A 231 -5.08 -17.61 23.66
CA ILE A 231 -3.70 -17.28 23.29
C ILE A 231 -3.45 -17.53 21.79
N ILE A 232 -4.09 -18.55 21.22
CA ILE A 232 -3.97 -18.95 19.81
C ILE A 232 -5.36 -19.13 19.22
N SER A 233 -5.60 -18.55 18.05
CA SER A 233 -6.78 -18.82 17.25
C SER A 233 -6.41 -18.96 15.77
N LEU A 234 -7.21 -19.76 15.05
CA LEU A 234 -7.07 -19.85 13.60
C LEU A 234 -7.75 -18.64 12.94
N PRO A 235 -7.23 -18.16 11.80
CA PRO A 235 -7.86 -17.10 11.02
C PRO A 235 -9.28 -17.51 10.61
N THR A 236 -10.22 -16.58 10.75
CA THR A 236 -11.62 -16.86 10.44
C THR A 236 -11.86 -16.72 8.94
N LEU A 237 -12.32 -17.80 8.31
CA LEU A 237 -12.69 -17.81 6.91
C LEU A 237 -14.14 -17.34 6.76
N LEU A 238 -14.40 -16.47 5.77
CA LEU A 238 -15.71 -15.90 5.44
C LEU A 238 -16.43 -15.28 6.66
N PRO A 239 -15.77 -14.38 7.41
CA PRO A 239 -16.39 -13.74 8.58
C PRO A 239 -17.58 -12.86 8.20
N PHE A 240 -17.61 -12.40 6.95
CA PHE A 240 -18.73 -11.66 6.35
C PHE A 240 -19.19 -12.36 5.09
N LYS A 241 -20.52 -12.43 4.90
CA LYS A 241 -21.10 -12.95 3.67
C LYS A 241 -20.86 -11.93 2.54
N PRO A 242 -20.15 -12.29 1.45
CA PRO A 242 -19.91 -11.34 0.36
C PRO A 242 -21.22 -10.88 -0.28
N GLU A 243 -21.33 -9.57 -0.51
CA GLU A 243 -22.41 -8.94 -1.28
C GLU A 243 -21.84 -8.32 -2.55
N PHE A 244 -22.59 -8.41 -3.64
CA PHE A 244 -22.13 -8.02 -4.96
C PHE A 244 -22.95 -6.85 -5.50
N HIS A 245 -22.37 -5.65 -5.45
CA HIS A 245 -22.94 -4.43 -6.02
C HIS A 245 -22.12 -4.00 -7.23
N LEU A 246 -22.74 -3.90 -8.40
CA LEU A 246 -22.04 -3.63 -9.67
C LEU A 246 -21.22 -2.34 -9.61
N GLY A 247 -21.76 -1.27 -9.00
CA GLY A 247 -21.03 0.00 -8.84
C GLY A 247 -19.77 -0.15 -7.98
N ALA A 248 -19.85 -0.86 -6.85
CA ALA A 248 -18.71 -1.15 -6.00
C ALA A 248 -17.65 -2.00 -6.73
N ILE A 249 -18.08 -3.05 -7.43
CA ILE A 249 -17.19 -3.93 -8.21
C ILE A 249 -16.43 -3.14 -9.28
N ILE A 250 -17.12 -2.31 -10.08
CA ILE A 250 -16.47 -1.50 -11.12
C ILE A 250 -15.47 -0.52 -10.50
N SER A 251 -15.84 0.19 -9.42
CA SER A 251 -14.96 1.12 -8.72
C SER A 251 -13.70 0.43 -8.24
N VAL A 252 -13.85 -0.73 -7.60
CA VAL A 252 -12.72 -1.50 -7.06
C VAL A 252 -11.86 -2.10 -8.18
N CYS A 253 -12.46 -2.59 -9.28
CA CYS A 253 -11.70 -3.07 -10.45
C CYS A 253 -10.83 -1.96 -11.08
N ILE A 254 -11.32 -0.73 -11.14
CA ILE A 254 -10.51 0.39 -11.63
C ILE A 254 -9.32 0.66 -10.70
N ILE A 255 -9.51 0.57 -9.38
CA ILE A 255 -8.39 0.70 -8.45
C ILE A 255 -7.42 -0.47 -8.55
N PHE A 256 -7.86 -1.67 -8.87
CA PHE A 256 -6.96 -2.78 -9.18
C PHE A 256 -6.11 -2.51 -10.44
N LEU A 257 -6.62 -1.79 -11.44
CA LEU A 257 -5.78 -1.32 -12.56
C LEU A 257 -4.74 -0.29 -12.10
N VAL A 258 -5.12 0.59 -11.17
CA VAL A 258 -4.20 1.55 -10.54
C VAL A 258 -3.12 0.82 -9.76
N SER A 259 -3.51 -0.14 -8.92
CA SER A 259 -2.61 -1.01 -8.15
C SER A 259 -1.63 -1.76 -9.07
N SER A 260 -2.11 -2.24 -10.21
CA SER A 260 -1.24 -2.86 -11.22
C SER A 260 -0.13 -1.93 -11.71
N ALA A 261 -0.41 -0.62 -11.85
CA ALA A 261 0.62 0.36 -12.23
C ALA A 261 1.64 0.60 -11.09
N GLU A 262 1.18 0.63 -9.84
CA GLU A 262 2.02 0.71 -8.65
C GLU A 262 2.93 -0.52 -8.54
N THR A 263 2.37 -1.73 -8.64
CA THR A 263 3.12 -3.00 -8.57
C THR A 263 4.18 -3.13 -9.66
N ILE A 264 3.90 -2.66 -10.89
CA ILE A 264 4.92 -2.61 -11.96
C ILE A 264 6.06 -1.68 -11.57
N GLY A 265 5.74 -0.52 -10.97
CA GLY A 265 6.72 0.44 -10.47
C GLY A 265 7.59 -0.15 -9.35
N ASP A 266 6.96 -0.71 -8.33
CA ASP A 266 7.60 -1.31 -7.16
C ASP A 266 8.51 -2.49 -7.55
N THR A 267 7.99 -3.41 -8.35
CA THR A 267 8.76 -4.58 -8.80
C THR A 267 9.97 -4.15 -9.62
N SER A 268 9.82 -3.14 -10.49
CA SER A 268 10.92 -2.59 -11.28
C SER A 268 11.94 -1.88 -10.40
N ALA A 269 11.50 -1.07 -9.45
CA ALA A 269 12.36 -0.36 -8.50
C ALA A 269 13.12 -1.32 -7.59
N MET A 270 12.47 -2.41 -7.15
CA MET A 270 13.12 -3.45 -6.35
C MET A 270 14.24 -4.16 -7.14
N VAL A 271 14.00 -4.54 -8.39
CA VAL A 271 14.99 -5.23 -9.21
C VAL A 271 16.16 -4.31 -9.55
N SER A 272 15.89 -3.07 -9.95
CA SER A 272 16.93 -2.08 -10.25
C SER A 272 17.68 -1.63 -9.00
N GLY A 273 16.98 -1.37 -7.90
CA GLY A 273 17.57 -0.88 -6.64
C GLY A 273 18.22 -1.97 -5.80
N GLY A 274 17.68 -3.19 -5.79
CA GLY A 274 18.16 -4.30 -4.97
C GLY A 274 19.14 -5.25 -5.68
N LEU A 275 18.89 -5.51 -6.97
CA LEU A 275 19.62 -6.51 -7.75
C LEU A 275 20.51 -5.91 -8.86
N ASP A 276 20.49 -4.60 -9.05
CA ASP A 276 21.28 -3.85 -10.03
C ASP A 276 21.16 -4.44 -11.47
N ARG A 277 19.95 -4.84 -11.87
CA ARG A 277 19.62 -5.38 -13.19
C ARG A 277 18.28 -4.90 -13.71
N GLU A 278 17.98 -5.20 -14.97
CA GLU A 278 16.65 -4.97 -15.54
C GLU A 278 15.65 -6.06 -15.10
N ILE A 279 14.38 -5.66 -15.06
CA ILE A 279 13.27 -6.54 -14.68
C ILE A 279 12.85 -7.45 -15.82
N GLU A 280 12.62 -8.71 -15.51
CA GLU A 280 12.10 -9.69 -16.46
C GLU A 280 10.56 -9.62 -16.59
N GLY A 281 10.06 -9.94 -17.80
CA GLY A 281 8.62 -9.96 -18.03
C GLY A 281 7.86 -10.96 -17.19
N ARG A 282 8.50 -12.07 -16.77
CA ARG A 282 7.92 -13.07 -15.88
C ARG A 282 7.78 -12.56 -14.46
N GLU A 283 8.70 -11.75 -13.99
CA GLU A 283 8.71 -11.17 -12.66
C GLU A 283 7.54 -10.20 -12.49
N ILE A 284 7.32 -9.32 -13.48
CA ILE A 284 6.15 -8.42 -13.50
C ILE A 284 4.84 -9.23 -13.54
N SER A 285 4.76 -10.19 -14.45
CA SER A 285 3.55 -11.02 -14.60
C SER A 285 3.23 -11.80 -13.33
N GLY A 286 4.26 -12.37 -12.70
CA GLY A 286 4.12 -13.12 -11.45
C GLY A 286 3.76 -12.24 -10.26
N SER A 287 4.34 -11.03 -10.17
CA SER A 287 4.02 -10.07 -9.10
C SER A 287 2.57 -9.63 -9.17
N LEU A 288 2.11 -9.16 -10.35
CA LEU A 288 0.72 -8.76 -10.57
C LEU A 288 -0.28 -9.90 -10.33
N ALA A 289 0.05 -11.11 -10.80
CA ALA A 289 -0.82 -12.26 -10.56
C ALA A 289 -0.91 -12.60 -9.05
N CYS A 290 0.18 -12.42 -8.31
CA CYS A 290 0.20 -12.60 -6.87
C CYS A 290 -0.66 -11.56 -6.16
N ASP A 291 -0.51 -10.27 -6.49
CA ASP A 291 -1.27 -9.18 -5.90
C ASP A 291 -2.78 -9.41 -6.08
N GLY A 292 -3.23 -9.74 -7.30
CA GLY A 292 -4.64 -9.97 -7.56
C GLY A 292 -5.20 -11.21 -6.85
N TYR A 293 -4.58 -12.36 -7.03
CA TYR A 293 -5.11 -13.60 -6.41
C TYR A 293 -4.95 -13.62 -4.90
N ALA A 294 -3.86 -13.04 -4.35
CA ALA A 294 -3.73 -12.89 -2.90
C ALA A 294 -4.78 -11.93 -2.33
N SER A 295 -5.17 -10.88 -3.08
CA SER A 295 -6.26 -9.99 -2.70
C SER A 295 -7.62 -10.71 -2.69
N SER A 296 -7.88 -11.60 -3.66
CA SER A 296 -9.10 -12.44 -3.61
C SER A 296 -9.10 -13.38 -2.41
N VAL A 297 -7.95 -13.98 -2.09
CA VAL A 297 -7.81 -14.80 -0.88
C VAL A 297 -7.99 -13.94 0.37
N SER A 298 -7.44 -12.72 0.39
CA SER A 298 -7.61 -11.77 1.49
C SER A 298 -9.09 -11.47 1.75
N ALA A 299 -9.88 -11.26 0.69
CA ALA A 299 -11.32 -11.07 0.79
C ALA A 299 -12.05 -12.27 1.43
N LEU A 300 -11.62 -13.51 1.16
CA LEU A 300 -12.18 -14.68 1.82
C LEU A 300 -11.92 -14.69 3.34
N PHE A 301 -10.87 -14.03 3.80
CA PHE A 301 -10.60 -13.79 5.22
C PHE A 301 -11.19 -12.47 5.75
N GLY A 302 -12.05 -11.83 4.96
CA GLY A 302 -12.70 -10.57 5.32
C GLY A 302 -11.80 -9.34 5.21
N CYS A 303 -10.60 -9.46 4.67
CA CYS A 303 -9.61 -8.37 4.64
C CYS A 303 -9.61 -7.60 3.30
N PRO A 304 -9.15 -6.34 3.31
CA PRO A 304 -8.91 -5.56 2.09
C PRO A 304 -7.82 -6.18 1.21
N PRO A 305 -7.59 -5.63 -0.02
CA PRO A 305 -6.56 -6.13 -0.92
C PRO A 305 -5.17 -6.12 -0.33
N VAL A 306 -4.39 -7.16 -0.65
CA VAL A 306 -2.99 -7.34 -0.28
C VAL A 306 -2.13 -7.23 -1.53
N THR A 307 -1.23 -6.25 -1.56
CA THR A 307 -0.35 -5.95 -2.70
C THR A 307 1.10 -5.80 -2.28
N SER A 308 2.00 -5.61 -3.25
CA SER A 308 3.40 -5.29 -2.98
C SER A 308 3.54 -4.02 -2.14
N PHE A 309 4.50 -4.00 -1.22
CA PHE A 309 4.67 -2.93 -0.24
C PHE A 309 5.84 -2.01 -0.63
N SER A 310 5.54 -0.81 -1.13
CA SER A 310 6.51 0.15 -1.69
C SER A 310 7.60 0.57 -0.70
N GLN A 311 7.27 0.68 0.61
CA GLN A 311 8.23 1.04 1.66
C GLN A 311 9.35 0.00 1.76
N ASN A 312 9.03 -1.29 1.68
CA ASN A 312 10.03 -2.36 1.71
C ASN A 312 10.94 -2.35 0.49
N VAL A 313 10.48 -1.85 -0.66
CA VAL A 313 11.33 -1.64 -1.85
C VAL A 313 12.43 -0.61 -1.53
N GLY A 314 12.07 0.48 -0.85
CA GLY A 314 13.03 1.49 -0.38
C GLY A 314 14.06 0.89 0.60
N LEU A 315 13.61 0.07 1.55
CA LEU A 315 14.48 -0.62 2.50
C LEU A 315 15.49 -1.53 1.78
N ILE A 316 15.03 -2.33 0.81
CA ILE A 316 15.90 -3.20 0.00
C ILE A 316 16.93 -2.38 -0.78
N ALA A 317 16.52 -1.28 -1.40
CA ALA A 317 17.43 -0.42 -2.15
C ALA A 317 18.56 0.16 -1.28
N MET A 318 18.26 0.48 0.00
CA MET A 318 19.24 0.99 0.95
C MET A 318 20.13 -0.09 1.57
N THR A 319 19.54 -1.21 1.97
CA THR A 319 20.23 -2.26 2.72
C THR A 319 20.89 -3.30 1.83
N LYS A 320 20.41 -3.42 0.59
CA LYS A 320 20.77 -4.49 -0.36
C LYS A 320 20.50 -5.90 0.17
N VAL A 321 19.65 -6.02 1.19
CA VAL A 321 19.20 -7.31 1.72
C VAL A 321 18.12 -7.88 0.81
N VAL A 322 18.53 -8.74 -0.13
CA VAL A 322 17.66 -9.29 -1.19
C VAL A 322 17.40 -10.80 -1.00
N ASN A 323 17.88 -11.39 0.06
CA ASN A 323 17.84 -12.84 0.24
C ASN A 323 16.42 -13.33 0.58
N ARG A 324 15.87 -14.19 -0.29
CA ARG A 324 14.52 -14.74 -0.13
C ARG A 324 14.33 -15.54 1.15
N PHE A 325 15.35 -16.28 1.59
CA PHE A 325 15.29 -17.04 2.85
C PHE A 325 15.18 -16.10 4.05
N THR A 326 15.89 -14.97 4.02
CA THR A 326 15.82 -13.94 5.07
C THR A 326 14.42 -13.31 5.14
N ILE A 327 13.86 -12.89 4.01
CA ILE A 327 12.51 -12.32 3.98
C ILE A 327 11.44 -13.36 4.37
N MET A 328 11.64 -14.63 3.99
CA MET A 328 10.77 -15.74 4.41
C MET A 328 10.67 -15.85 5.93
N THR A 329 11.77 -15.69 6.67
CA THR A 329 11.71 -15.74 8.13
C THR A 329 10.80 -14.65 8.71
N GLY A 330 10.82 -13.46 8.12
CA GLY A 330 9.89 -12.38 8.47
C GLY A 330 8.44 -12.73 8.15
N ALA A 331 8.17 -13.26 6.95
CA ALA A 331 6.82 -13.68 6.56
C ALA A 331 6.26 -14.76 7.50
N VAL A 332 7.09 -15.71 7.94
CA VAL A 332 6.70 -16.72 8.96
C VAL A 332 6.38 -16.05 10.30
N CYS A 333 7.18 -15.07 10.73
CA CYS A 333 6.88 -14.31 11.96
C CYS A 333 5.51 -13.59 11.84
N MET A 334 5.18 -13.06 10.67
CA MET A 334 3.90 -12.39 10.43
C MET A 334 2.73 -13.37 10.46
N ILE A 335 2.88 -14.57 9.88
CA ILE A 335 1.88 -15.65 9.99
C ILE A 335 1.66 -16.02 11.46
N LEU A 336 2.74 -16.20 12.22
CA LEU A 336 2.65 -16.51 13.65
C LEU A 336 1.97 -15.39 14.44
N ALA A 337 2.28 -14.13 14.16
CA ALA A 337 1.59 -12.99 14.77
C ALA A 337 0.08 -13.00 14.45
N GLY A 338 -0.31 -13.38 13.22
CA GLY A 338 -1.70 -13.55 12.81
C GLY A 338 -2.43 -14.74 13.46
N LEU A 339 -1.74 -15.62 14.15
CA LEU A 339 -2.34 -16.71 14.95
C LEU A 339 -2.52 -16.33 16.43
N LEU A 340 -2.08 -15.12 16.83
CA LEU A 340 -2.10 -14.67 18.21
C LEU A 340 -3.15 -13.57 18.42
N PRO A 341 -4.37 -13.88 18.94
CA PRO A 341 -5.41 -12.88 19.22
C PRO A 341 -4.92 -11.65 20.02
N PRO A 342 -4.05 -11.79 21.04
CA PRO A 342 -3.57 -10.63 21.77
C PRO A 342 -2.88 -9.58 20.89
N VAL A 343 -2.26 -9.98 19.78
CA VAL A 343 -1.65 -9.05 18.83
C VAL A 343 -2.72 -8.26 18.09
N GLY A 344 -3.74 -8.93 17.54
CA GLY A 344 -4.88 -8.26 16.88
C GLY A 344 -5.63 -7.33 17.82
N ASN A 345 -5.91 -7.79 19.04
CA ASN A 345 -6.58 -7.02 20.08
C ASN A 345 -5.78 -5.77 20.50
N PHE A 346 -4.45 -5.90 20.64
CA PHE A 346 -3.58 -4.77 20.92
C PHE A 346 -3.73 -3.67 19.85
N PHE A 347 -3.70 -4.03 18.57
CA PHE A 347 -3.86 -3.06 17.49
C PHE A 347 -5.28 -2.52 17.35
N ALA A 348 -6.30 -3.32 17.64
CA ALA A 348 -7.68 -2.86 17.69
C ALA A 348 -7.95 -1.87 18.84
N SER A 349 -7.16 -1.94 19.91
CA SER A 349 -7.27 -1.01 21.04
C SER A 349 -6.56 0.34 20.81
N LEU A 350 -5.86 0.52 19.66
CA LEU A 350 -5.19 1.78 19.32
C LEU A 350 -6.21 2.87 18.98
N PRO A 351 -6.15 4.03 19.65
CA PRO A 351 -6.99 5.17 19.27
C PRO A 351 -6.65 5.66 17.85
N ASP A 352 -7.69 6.03 17.10
CA ASP A 352 -7.54 6.55 15.73
C ASP A 352 -6.60 7.76 15.65
N ALA A 353 -6.58 8.62 16.67
CA ALA A 353 -5.68 9.78 16.72
C ALA A 353 -4.20 9.38 16.75
N VAL A 354 -3.84 8.28 17.42
CA VAL A 354 -2.48 7.74 17.43
C VAL A 354 -2.12 7.20 16.04
N LEU A 355 -3.03 6.42 15.43
CA LEU A 355 -2.84 5.95 14.06
C LEU A 355 -2.73 7.12 13.08
N GLY A 356 -3.55 8.17 13.25
CA GLY A 356 -3.53 9.38 12.44
C GLY A 356 -2.19 10.12 12.48
N GLY A 357 -1.58 10.24 13.66
CA GLY A 357 -0.24 10.82 13.80
C GLY A 357 0.83 10.05 13.01
N CYS A 358 0.77 8.72 13.03
CA CYS A 358 1.66 7.87 12.24
C CYS A 358 1.37 7.96 10.74
N THR A 359 0.10 7.86 10.34
CA THR A 359 -0.30 7.76 8.93
C THR A 359 -0.10 9.06 8.17
N LEU A 360 -0.24 10.23 8.78
CA LEU A 360 0.05 11.51 8.12
C LEU A 360 1.49 11.58 7.61
N MET A 361 2.47 11.14 8.42
CA MET A 361 3.85 11.08 7.98
C MET A 361 4.04 10.09 6.83
N MET A 362 3.38 8.93 6.91
CA MET A 362 3.47 7.89 5.88
C MET A 362 2.86 8.37 4.55
N PHE A 363 1.68 8.98 4.58
CA PHE A 363 0.99 9.47 3.38
C PHE A 363 1.78 10.59 2.70
N GLY A 364 2.39 11.49 3.50
CA GLY A 364 3.34 12.47 2.99
C GLY A 364 4.53 11.82 2.27
N THR A 365 5.07 10.76 2.84
CA THR A 365 6.19 10.01 2.24
C THR A 365 5.77 9.32 0.94
N ILE A 366 4.57 8.73 0.85
CA ILE A 366 4.04 8.13 -0.38
C ILE A 366 3.94 9.19 -1.49
N MET A 367 3.34 10.35 -1.20
CA MET A 367 3.22 11.44 -2.18
C MET A 367 4.60 11.89 -2.69
N VAL A 368 5.55 12.11 -1.78
CA VAL A 368 6.91 12.56 -2.14
C VAL A 368 7.65 11.47 -2.93
N SER A 369 7.44 10.19 -2.62
CA SER A 369 7.99 9.08 -3.41
C SER A 369 7.48 9.12 -4.85
N GLY A 370 6.19 9.39 -5.06
CA GLY A 370 5.63 9.62 -6.40
C GLY A 370 6.30 10.78 -7.13
N VAL A 371 6.51 11.91 -6.44
CA VAL A 371 7.23 13.08 -7.01
C VAL A 371 8.68 12.73 -7.38
N GLN A 372 9.37 11.95 -6.53
CA GLN A 372 10.73 11.47 -6.83
C GLN A 372 10.74 10.53 -8.04
N MET A 373 9.71 9.69 -8.22
CA MET A 373 9.57 8.85 -9.41
C MET A 373 9.34 9.71 -10.67
N ILE A 374 8.52 10.79 -10.58
CA ILE A 374 8.36 11.77 -11.68
C ILE A 374 9.71 12.38 -12.04
N ALA A 375 10.49 12.81 -11.05
CA ALA A 375 11.83 13.38 -11.27
C ALA A 375 12.78 12.38 -11.97
N LYS A 376 12.72 11.09 -11.60
CA LYS A 376 13.50 10.04 -12.28
C LYS A 376 13.07 9.80 -13.72
N CYS A 377 11.79 10.00 -14.05
CA CYS A 377 11.30 9.93 -15.44
C CYS A 377 11.81 11.10 -16.30
N GLY A 378 12.31 12.17 -15.67
CA GLY A 378 12.76 13.40 -16.34
C GLY A 378 11.61 14.38 -16.61
N PHE A 379 11.92 15.69 -16.43
CA PHE A 379 10.99 16.80 -16.65
C PHE A 379 11.03 17.27 -18.11
N ASN A 380 10.90 16.35 -19.06
CA ASN A 380 10.67 16.75 -20.45
C ASN A 380 9.23 17.30 -20.60
N GLN A 381 8.96 18.03 -21.68
CA GLN A 381 7.67 18.69 -21.91
C GLN A 381 6.51 17.68 -21.87
N ARG A 382 6.68 16.52 -22.47
CA ARG A 382 5.67 15.45 -22.49
C ARG A 382 5.35 14.92 -21.10
N ASN A 383 6.35 14.53 -20.32
CA ASN A 383 6.17 13.97 -18.98
C ASN A 383 5.57 15.03 -18.03
N THR A 384 6.04 16.27 -18.12
CA THR A 384 5.50 17.39 -17.33
C THR A 384 4.03 17.62 -17.65
N THR A 385 3.64 17.60 -18.93
CA THR A 385 2.25 17.76 -19.35
C THR A 385 1.38 16.62 -18.85
N ILE A 386 1.84 15.36 -18.94
CA ILE A 386 1.10 14.19 -18.43
C ILE A 386 0.86 14.35 -16.93
N ALA A 387 1.90 14.59 -16.16
CA ALA A 387 1.79 14.69 -14.70
C ALA A 387 0.92 15.89 -14.27
N ALA A 388 1.19 17.07 -14.83
CA ALA A 388 0.50 18.32 -14.45
C ALA A 388 -1.00 18.26 -14.76
N LEU A 389 -1.39 17.87 -15.99
CA LEU A 389 -2.80 17.84 -16.38
C LEU A 389 -3.54 16.71 -15.65
N SER A 390 -2.93 15.54 -15.48
CA SER A 390 -3.58 14.45 -14.79
C SER A 390 -3.85 14.78 -13.32
N LEU A 391 -2.89 15.38 -12.62
CA LEU A 391 -3.08 15.81 -11.24
C LEU A 391 -4.08 16.98 -11.15
N ALA A 392 -3.98 17.97 -12.03
CA ALA A 392 -4.89 19.11 -12.03
C ALA A 392 -6.35 18.69 -12.27
N ILE A 393 -6.59 17.82 -13.26
CA ILE A 393 -7.94 17.31 -13.56
C ILE A 393 -8.41 16.38 -12.42
N GLY A 394 -7.57 15.43 -11.98
CA GLY A 394 -7.96 14.49 -10.96
C GLY A 394 -8.28 15.15 -9.64
N ILE A 395 -7.40 16.02 -9.14
CA ILE A 395 -7.60 16.73 -7.89
C ILE A 395 -8.70 17.80 -8.05
N GLY A 396 -8.65 18.58 -9.11
CA GLY A 396 -9.59 19.70 -9.31
C GLY A 396 -11.04 19.22 -9.43
N PHE A 397 -11.31 18.21 -10.25
CA PHE A 397 -12.68 17.73 -10.49
C PHE A 397 -13.27 16.97 -9.31
N THR A 398 -12.45 16.33 -8.50
CA THR A 398 -12.93 15.63 -7.30
C THR A 398 -13.03 16.53 -6.08
N SER A 399 -12.27 17.65 -6.04
CA SER A 399 -12.31 18.64 -4.95
C SER A 399 -13.27 19.79 -5.21
N ALA A 400 -13.76 19.96 -6.45
CA ALA A 400 -14.74 20.99 -6.77
C ALA A 400 -16.04 20.73 -6.02
N SER A 401 -16.54 21.74 -5.33
CA SER A 401 -17.66 21.67 -4.40
C SER A 401 -18.86 20.91 -4.98
N GLU A 402 -19.44 20.03 -4.13
CA GLU A 402 -20.73 19.39 -4.30
C GLU A 402 -20.89 18.41 -5.47
N ASN A 403 -19.78 17.86 -6.01
CA ASN A 403 -19.82 16.90 -7.12
C ASN A 403 -20.63 17.37 -8.36
N ALA A 404 -20.91 18.67 -8.47
CA ALA A 404 -21.77 19.25 -9.49
C ALA A 404 -21.28 18.95 -10.92
N ILE A 405 -19.95 18.90 -11.12
CA ILE A 405 -19.34 18.55 -12.40
C ILE A 405 -19.71 17.13 -12.83
N TRP A 406 -19.80 16.21 -11.86
CA TRP A 406 -20.10 14.79 -12.11
C TRP A 406 -21.60 14.52 -12.31
N SER A 407 -22.48 15.44 -11.90
CA SER A 407 -23.93 15.28 -11.99
C SER A 407 -24.45 15.09 -13.42
N VAL A 408 -23.72 15.56 -14.41
CA VAL A 408 -24.05 15.42 -15.85
C VAL A 408 -23.74 14.03 -16.41
N PHE A 409 -22.98 13.21 -15.69
CA PHE A 409 -22.59 11.88 -16.12
C PHE A 409 -23.55 10.81 -15.59
N PRO A 410 -23.60 9.62 -16.22
CA PRO A 410 -24.39 8.49 -15.70
C PRO A 410 -23.98 8.12 -14.27
N LYS A 411 -24.92 7.62 -13.47
CA LYS A 411 -24.69 7.26 -12.05
C LYS A 411 -23.47 6.36 -11.84
N VAL A 412 -23.23 5.40 -12.73
CA VAL A 412 -22.06 4.50 -12.66
C VAL A 412 -20.75 5.30 -12.73
N VAL A 413 -20.68 6.29 -13.63
CA VAL A 413 -19.50 7.17 -13.77
C VAL A 413 -19.32 8.03 -12.52
N GLN A 414 -20.41 8.57 -11.99
CA GLN A 414 -20.37 9.34 -10.73
C GLN A 414 -19.81 8.48 -9.58
N THR A 415 -20.35 7.28 -9.38
CA THR A 415 -19.89 6.37 -8.30
C THR A 415 -18.41 6.03 -8.41
N VAL A 416 -17.90 5.91 -9.63
CA VAL A 416 -16.50 5.52 -9.87
C VAL A 416 -15.54 6.67 -9.71
N PHE A 417 -15.89 7.87 -10.20
CA PHE A 417 -14.92 8.96 -10.38
C PHE A 417 -15.17 10.18 -9.48
N ALA A 418 -16.40 10.44 -9.02
CA ALA A 418 -16.72 11.68 -8.35
C ALA A 418 -15.91 11.93 -7.06
N GLU A 419 -15.62 10.88 -6.30
CA GLU A 419 -14.86 10.95 -5.05
C GLU A 419 -13.48 10.28 -5.14
N ASN A 420 -13.08 9.86 -6.35
CA ASN A 420 -11.90 9.04 -6.54
C ASN A 420 -10.83 9.76 -7.38
N VAL A 421 -10.05 10.61 -6.72
CA VAL A 421 -8.89 11.32 -7.31
C VAL A 421 -8.01 10.38 -8.12
N VAL A 422 -7.69 9.21 -7.53
CA VAL A 422 -6.71 8.27 -8.08
C VAL A 422 -7.20 7.66 -9.39
N ALA A 423 -8.48 7.28 -9.45
CA ALA A 423 -9.08 6.75 -10.68
C ALA A 423 -9.09 7.79 -11.82
N VAL A 424 -9.42 9.05 -11.50
CA VAL A 424 -9.41 10.13 -12.51
C VAL A 424 -7.99 10.38 -13.00
N VAL A 425 -7.01 10.52 -12.10
CA VAL A 425 -5.60 10.71 -12.45
C VAL A 425 -5.09 9.57 -13.32
N PHE A 426 -5.42 8.32 -12.98
CA PHE A 426 -5.00 7.14 -13.73
C PHE A 426 -5.53 7.17 -15.17
N VAL A 427 -6.83 7.36 -15.34
CA VAL A 427 -7.47 7.38 -16.68
C VAL A 427 -6.91 8.53 -17.51
N VAL A 428 -6.82 9.74 -16.95
CA VAL A 428 -6.30 10.91 -17.67
C VAL A 428 -4.82 10.72 -18.04
N SER A 429 -3.99 10.20 -17.13
CA SER A 429 -2.57 9.98 -17.40
C SER A 429 -2.33 8.92 -18.48
N ILE A 430 -3.13 7.85 -18.52
CA ILE A 430 -3.06 6.87 -19.61
C ILE A 430 -3.46 7.51 -20.94
N ILE A 431 -4.60 8.21 -20.98
CA ILE A 431 -5.09 8.86 -22.20
C ILE A 431 -4.01 9.83 -22.73
N LEU A 432 -3.48 10.69 -21.88
CA LEU A 432 -2.41 11.62 -22.28
C LEU A 432 -1.14 10.89 -22.72
N SER A 433 -0.77 9.82 -22.04
CA SER A 433 0.41 9.01 -22.41
C SER A 433 0.26 8.33 -23.77
N LEU A 434 -0.96 8.03 -24.20
CA LEU A 434 -1.23 7.43 -25.52
C LEU A 434 -1.36 8.46 -26.63
N ILE A 435 -1.92 9.65 -26.33
CA ILE A 435 -2.21 10.66 -27.34
C ILE A 435 -1.01 11.58 -27.59
N LEU A 436 -0.26 11.96 -26.54
CA LEU A 436 0.83 12.90 -26.68
C LEU A 436 2.02 12.30 -27.46
N PRO A 437 2.56 13.03 -28.45
CA PRO A 437 3.72 12.61 -29.22
C PRO A 437 4.92 12.31 -28.32
N LYS A 438 5.76 11.37 -28.73
CA LYS A 438 6.98 11.02 -27.99
C LYS A 438 8.04 12.13 -28.09
N ASP A 439 8.02 12.90 -29.18
CA ASP A 439 8.99 13.94 -29.52
C ASP A 439 8.42 15.35 -29.28
N MET A 440 7.77 15.56 -28.11
CA MET A 440 7.24 16.87 -27.73
C MET A 440 8.30 17.86 -27.25
N ASP A 441 9.52 17.42 -27.01
CA ASP A 441 10.58 18.32 -26.59
C ASP A 441 10.86 19.34 -27.69
N ILE A 442 10.91 20.60 -27.31
CA ILE A 442 11.35 21.67 -28.18
C ILE A 442 12.74 21.26 -28.65
N LYS A 443 12.89 20.92 -29.93
CA LYS A 443 14.22 20.81 -30.56
C LYS A 443 14.92 22.10 -30.21
N LYS A 444 16.06 22.05 -29.50
CA LYS A 444 16.96 23.19 -29.38
C LYS A 444 17.08 23.72 -30.80
N VAL A 445 16.63 24.94 -31.02
CA VAL A 445 16.91 25.64 -32.28
C VAL A 445 18.41 25.57 -32.34
N GLU A 446 18.96 24.76 -33.26
CA GLU A 446 20.36 24.82 -33.56
C GLU A 446 20.60 26.29 -33.89
N GLU A 447 21.40 26.94 -33.06
CA GLU A 447 21.98 28.25 -33.42
C GLU A 447 22.68 27.98 -34.75
N LYS A 448 21.94 28.21 -35.86
CA LYS A 448 22.52 28.35 -37.16
C LYS A 448 23.48 29.51 -37.02
N ASN A 449 24.76 29.18 -37.06
CA ASN A 449 25.86 30.09 -37.17
C ASN A 449 25.43 31.38 -37.89
N VAL A 450 25.28 32.44 -37.12
CA VAL A 450 25.33 33.81 -37.61
C VAL A 450 26.81 34.21 -37.66
N ASP A 451 27.60 33.42 -38.39
CA ASP A 451 28.96 33.75 -38.76
C ASP A 451 29.08 33.54 -40.26
N ALA A 452 28.43 34.45 -41.00
CA ALA A 452 28.73 34.68 -42.41
C ALA A 452 28.09 36.01 -42.83
N GLU A 453 28.68 37.11 -42.37
CA GLU A 453 28.85 38.34 -43.17
C GLU A 453 29.85 39.29 -42.48
#